data_8881918629abd27e0843c653c881f039
#
_entry.id   8881918629abd27e0843c653c881f039
#
_cell.length_a   1.000
_cell.length_b   1.000
_cell.length_c   1.000
_cell.angle_alpha   90.00
_cell.angle_beta   90.00
_cell.angle_gamma   90.00
#
_symmetry.space_group_name_H-M   'P 1'
#
loop_
_entity.id
_entity.type
_entity.pdbx_description
1 polymer ?
#
loop_
_entity_poly.entity_id
_entity_poly.type
_entity_poly.pdbx_seq_one_letter_code
_entity_poly.pdbx_strand_id
1 'polypeptide(L)'
;KVGYYTMKNKVERGDIYWYNFGQNEGSVQNGIRPALVIQATNFNANSPTTIIAAITTAQKGMYLPSHIFLGERYGLDRPSTVMLEQIRTVNQNELGPYIGTVEDHTTLNAISKALKKTYGLWVYHAPKDDVRCLCKRCLDEYRDSNEYIISRRDPFQKEKEPCDRCRHLGYDYILKHRRK
;
A
#
# COMPACT_ATOMS: atom_id res chain seq x y z
N LYS A 1 10.97 1.27 -35.98
CA LYS A 1 9.50 1.17 -35.94
C LYS A 1 8.99 2.44 -35.30
N VAL A 2 8.36 3.33 -36.09
CA VAL A 2 7.68 4.51 -35.57
C VAL A 2 6.40 3.98 -34.91
N GLY A 3 6.39 3.93 -33.57
CA GLY A 3 5.21 3.55 -32.83
C GLY A 3 4.18 4.66 -32.94
N TYR A 4 2.98 4.34 -33.38
CA TYR A 4 1.82 5.22 -33.29
C TYR A 4 1.51 5.43 -31.80
N TYR A 5 1.86 6.60 -31.27
CA TYR A 5 1.48 6.98 -29.91
C TYR A 5 -0.01 7.29 -29.90
N THR A 6 -0.79 6.46 -29.25
CA THR A 6 -2.22 6.68 -29.07
C THR A 6 -2.43 7.80 -28.05
N MET A 7 -3.13 8.85 -28.45
CA MET A 7 -3.58 9.88 -27.50
C MET A 7 -4.77 9.32 -26.72
N LYS A 8 -4.63 9.11 -25.42
CA LYS A 8 -5.74 8.71 -24.56
C LYS A 8 -6.50 9.97 -24.10
N ASN A 9 -7.82 10.02 -24.35
CA ASN A 9 -8.64 11.19 -24.07
C ASN A 9 -8.89 11.45 -22.58
N LYS A 10 -8.63 10.48 -21.70
CA LYS A 10 -8.84 10.59 -20.25
C LYS A 10 -7.68 9.95 -19.51
N VAL A 11 -7.19 10.65 -18.51
CA VAL A 11 -6.15 10.12 -17.62
C VAL A 11 -6.80 9.31 -16.52
N GLU A 12 -6.42 8.04 -16.41
CA GLU A 12 -6.96 7.10 -15.44
C GLU A 12 -5.86 6.57 -14.51
N ARG A 13 -6.24 6.16 -13.32
CA ARG A 13 -5.32 5.51 -12.40
C ARG A 13 -4.81 4.20 -12.99
N GLY A 14 -3.49 4.02 -12.97
CA GLY A 14 -2.83 2.87 -13.58
C GLY A 14 -2.25 3.16 -14.95
N ASP A 15 -2.61 4.29 -15.58
CA ASP A 15 -2.01 4.69 -16.85
C ASP A 15 -0.54 5.00 -16.70
N ILE A 16 0.23 4.69 -17.73
CA ILE A 16 1.65 4.98 -17.83
C ILE A 16 1.87 5.92 -19.00
N TYR A 17 2.55 7.01 -18.75
CA TYR A 17 2.92 8.02 -19.73
C TYR A 17 4.41 8.30 -19.69
N TRP A 18 4.98 8.77 -20.79
CA TRP A 18 6.26 9.47 -20.74
C TRP A 18 6.09 10.81 -20.02
N TYR A 19 7.03 11.12 -19.14
CA TYR A 19 7.05 12.41 -18.44
C TYR A 19 8.48 12.93 -18.29
N ASN A 20 8.66 14.24 -18.46
CA ASN A 20 9.95 14.91 -18.26
C ASN A 20 10.06 15.40 -16.82
N PHE A 21 10.81 14.68 -16.00
CA PHE A 21 11.07 15.05 -14.60
C PHE A 21 12.03 16.24 -14.45
N GLY A 22 12.60 16.75 -15.56
CA GLY A 22 13.54 17.87 -15.56
C GLY A 22 14.93 17.43 -15.08
N GLN A 23 15.67 18.43 -14.57
CA GLN A 23 16.98 18.21 -13.94
C GLN A 23 16.83 18.52 -12.45
N ASN A 24 17.09 17.55 -11.61
CA ASN A 24 17.03 17.66 -10.15
C ASN A 24 18.39 17.22 -9.57
N GLU A 25 18.70 17.69 -8.37
CA GLU A 25 19.91 17.28 -7.66
C GLU A 25 19.71 16.01 -6.82
N GLY A 26 20.80 15.31 -6.58
CA GLY A 26 20.84 14.15 -5.70
C GLY A 26 20.06 12.93 -6.23
N SER A 27 19.23 12.33 -5.39
CA SER A 27 18.52 11.07 -5.68
C SER A 27 17.11 11.28 -6.27
N VAL A 28 16.68 12.52 -6.47
CA VAL A 28 15.40 12.84 -7.12
C VAL A 28 15.46 12.44 -8.59
N GLN A 29 14.37 11.83 -9.08
CA GLN A 29 14.35 11.32 -10.45
C GLN A 29 14.45 12.44 -11.49
N ASN A 30 15.23 12.18 -12.54
CA ASN A 30 15.62 13.13 -13.58
C ASN A 30 15.26 12.65 -14.98
N GLY A 31 15.17 13.59 -15.91
CA GLY A 31 15.05 13.34 -17.34
C GLY A 31 13.69 12.78 -17.75
N ILE A 32 13.62 12.36 -19.03
CA ILE A 32 12.40 11.79 -19.60
C ILE A 32 12.36 10.29 -19.29
N ARG A 33 11.26 9.85 -18.68
CA ARG A 33 11.05 8.44 -18.31
C ARG A 33 9.58 8.10 -18.16
N PRO A 34 9.20 6.82 -18.14
CA PRO A 34 7.85 6.41 -17.83
C PRO A 34 7.45 6.85 -16.43
N ALA A 35 6.18 7.23 -16.29
CA ALA A 35 5.55 7.61 -15.03
C ALA A 35 4.17 6.97 -14.92
N LEU A 36 3.87 6.40 -13.76
CA LEU A 36 2.60 5.78 -13.44
C LEU A 36 1.66 6.79 -12.81
N VAL A 37 0.44 6.91 -13.32
CA VAL A 37 -0.64 7.68 -12.69
C VAL A 37 -1.15 6.94 -11.46
N ILE A 38 -1.03 7.56 -10.28
CA ILE A 38 -1.45 6.98 -9.00
C ILE A 38 -2.70 7.64 -8.43
N GLN A 39 -3.05 8.85 -8.88
CA GLN A 39 -4.28 9.53 -8.48
C GLN A 39 -5.51 8.75 -8.95
N ALA A 40 -6.55 8.72 -8.12
CA ALA A 40 -7.79 8.01 -8.44
C ALA A 40 -8.49 8.63 -9.66
N THR A 41 -9.06 7.80 -10.53
CA THR A 41 -9.67 8.19 -11.81
C THR A 41 -10.75 9.25 -11.66
N ASN A 42 -11.60 9.18 -10.62
CA ASN A 42 -12.63 10.19 -10.35
C ASN A 42 -12.06 11.57 -10.01
N PHE A 43 -10.89 11.65 -9.39
CA PHE A 43 -10.19 12.92 -9.15
C PHE A 43 -9.56 13.43 -10.45
N ASN A 44 -8.95 12.56 -11.26
CA ASN A 44 -8.42 12.92 -12.57
C ASN A 44 -9.49 13.52 -13.49
N ALA A 45 -10.71 12.98 -13.44
CA ALA A 45 -11.83 13.44 -14.27
C ALA A 45 -12.31 14.87 -13.92
N ASN A 46 -12.02 15.34 -12.70
CA ASN A 46 -12.51 16.61 -12.16
C ASN A 46 -11.38 17.59 -11.81
N SER A 47 -10.15 17.34 -12.26
CA SER A 47 -8.97 18.18 -11.96
C SER A 47 -8.11 18.34 -13.22
N PRO A 48 -7.52 19.50 -13.45
CA PRO A 48 -6.51 19.68 -14.49
C PRO A 48 -5.18 19.01 -14.14
N THR A 49 -5.00 18.57 -12.89
CA THR A 49 -3.77 17.97 -12.39
C THR A 49 -3.95 16.48 -12.10
N THR A 50 -2.83 15.76 -12.05
CA THR A 50 -2.77 14.35 -11.59
C THR A 50 -1.52 14.14 -10.74
N ILE A 51 -1.46 13.00 -10.05
CA ILE A 51 -0.29 12.57 -9.28
C ILE A 51 0.33 11.38 -9.99
N ILE A 52 1.63 11.49 -10.26
CA ILE A 52 2.42 10.45 -10.92
C ILE A 52 3.54 9.95 -10.03
N ALA A 53 3.96 8.69 -10.24
CA ALA A 53 5.13 8.08 -9.63
C ALA A 53 6.15 7.71 -10.72
N ALA A 54 7.43 7.99 -10.49
CA ALA A 54 8.47 7.71 -11.46
C ALA A 54 8.70 6.20 -11.62
N ILE A 55 8.97 5.77 -12.85
CA ILE A 55 9.35 4.39 -13.19
C ILE A 55 10.83 4.38 -13.59
N THR A 56 11.57 3.36 -13.15
CA THR A 56 12.98 3.16 -13.44
C THR A 56 13.27 1.75 -13.94
N THR A 57 14.27 1.62 -14.79
CA THR A 57 14.86 0.34 -15.19
C THR A 57 16.03 -0.06 -14.28
N ALA A 58 16.47 0.81 -13.38
CA ALA A 58 17.54 0.51 -12.42
C ALA A 58 17.07 -0.52 -11.39
N GLN A 59 17.81 -1.60 -11.25
CA GLN A 59 17.47 -2.70 -10.31
C GLN A 59 17.90 -2.43 -8.87
N LYS A 60 18.40 -1.22 -8.56
CA LYS A 60 18.77 -0.84 -7.20
C LYS A 60 17.51 -0.67 -6.34
N GLY A 61 17.52 -1.25 -5.13
CA GLY A 61 16.45 -1.08 -4.16
C GLY A 61 15.16 -1.85 -4.47
N MET A 62 15.19 -2.91 -5.26
CA MET A 62 14.01 -3.74 -5.60
C MET A 62 13.30 -4.34 -4.38
N TYR A 63 13.98 -4.41 -3.23
CA TYR A 63 13.44 -4.90 -1.95
C TYR A 63 12.81 -3.79 -1.10
N LEU A 64 12.84 -2.54 -1.55
CA LEU A 64 12.21 -1.45 -0.80
C LEU A 64 10.68 -1.60 -0.81
N PRO A 65 10.00 -1.40 0.33
CA PRO A 65 8.54 -1.52 0.40
C PRO A 65 7.78 -0.56 -0.50
N SER A 66 8.42 0.54 -0.92
CA SER A 66 7.88 1.55 -1.84
C SER A 66 8.07 1.19 -3.32
N HIS A 67 8.83 0.14 -3.62
CA HIS A 67 9.13 -0.29 -4.98
C HIS A 67 8.24 -1.45 -5.41
N ILE A 68 7.56 -1.31 -6.57
CA ILE A 68 6.74 -2.37 -7.15
C ILE A 68 7.30 -2.72 -8.53
N PHE A 69 7.73 -3.96 -8.68
CA PHE A 69 8.24 -4.48 -9.94
C PHE A 69 7.10 -4.69 -10.94
N LEU A 70 7.19 -4.04 -12.09
CA LEU A 70 6.22 -4.12 -13.18
C LEU A 70 6.66 -5.10 -14.28
N GLY A 71 7.96 -5.35 -14.40
CA GLY A 71 8.53 -6.15 -15.49
C GLY A 71 8.48 -5.41 -16.83
N GLU A 72 8.36 -6.18 -17.90
CA GLU A 72 8.19 -5.72 -19.30
C GLU A 72 6.71 -5.72 -19.70
N ARG A 73 5.82 -5.47 -18.76
CA ARG A 73 4.36 -5.46 -18.98
C ARG A 73 3.85 -4.03 -19.18
N TYR A 74 2.59 -3.91 -19.54
CA TYR A 74 1.85 -2.64 -19.61
C TYR A 74 2.46 -1.64 -20.61
N GLY A 75 3.02 -2.15 -21.73
CA GLY A 75 3.66 -1.34 -22.76
C GLY A 75 5.10 -0.92 -22.46
N LEU A 76 5.66 -1.35 -21.33
CA LEU A 76 7.07 -1.14 -20.99
C LEU A 76 7.95 -2.14 -21.76
N ASP A 77 9.03 -1.65 -22.36
CA ASP A 77 9.95 -2.40 -23.22
C ASP A 77 11.16 -3.00 -22.46
N ARG A 78 11.24 -2.71 -21.15
CA ARG A 78 12.33 -3.17 -20.27
C ARG A 78 11.80 -3.53 -18.89
N PRO A 79 12.48 -4.44 -18.17
CA PRO A 79 12.18 -4.71 -16.77
C PRO A 79 12.18 -3.42 -15.95
N SER A 80 11.05 -3.04 -15.44
CA SER A 80 10.82 -1.72 -14.85
C SER A 80 10.21 -1.84 -13.45
N THR A 81 10.49 -0.85 -12.61
CA THR A 81 10.02 -0.74 -11.24
C THR A 81 9.45 0.66 -11.01
N VAL A 82 8.24 0.75 -10.46
CA VAL A 82 7.70 2.03 -10.00
C VAL A 82 8.18 2.34 -8.60
N MET A 83 8.57 3.59 -8.37
CA MET A 83 9.10 4.11 -7.10
C MET A 83 8.05 5.04 -6.48
N LEU A 84 7.34 4.53 -5.47
CA LEU A 84 6.20 5.25 -4.87
C LEU A 84 6.62 6.32 -3.84
N GLU A 85 7.90 6.44 -3.54
CA GLU A 85 8.48 7.57 -2.81
C GLU A 85 8.87 8.73 -3.74
N GLN A 86 8.91 8.50 -5.07
CA GLN A 86 9.26 9.49 -6.10
C GLN A 86 8.00 9.97 -6.81
N ILE A 87 7.10 10.61 -6.07
CA ILE A 87 5.85 11.13 -6.63
C ILE A 87 5.91 12.63 -6.89
N ARG A 88 5.08 13.07 -7.85
CA ARG A 88 4.94 14.47 -8.22
C ARG A 88 3.51 14.78 -8.65
N THR A 89 2.98 15.93 -8.26
CA THR A 89 1.78 16.51 -8.85
C THR A 89 2.15 17.26 -10.11
N VAL A 90 1.44 16.99 -11.20
CA VAL A 90 1.71 17.57 -12.54
C VAL A 90 0.41 17.97 -13.21
N ASN A 91 0.45 18.90 -14.17
CA ASN A 91 -0.69 19.15 -15.04
C ASN A 91 -0.89 17.96 -15.99
N GLN A 92 -2.14 17.58 -16.24
CA GLN A 92 -2.42 16.46 -17.15
C GLN A 92 -1.95 16.73 -18.60
N ASN A 93 -1.91 17.99 -19.03
CA ASN A 93 -1.40 18.39 -20.35
C ASN A 93 0.13 18.34 -20.48
N GLU A 94 0.86 18.16 -19.37
CA GLU A 94 2.32 17.95 -19.38
C GLU A 94 2.69 16.46 -19.54
N LEU A 95 1.70 15.58 -19.49
CA LEU A 95 1.92 14.16 -19.77
C LEU A 95 2.26 13.98 -21.25
N GLY A 96 3.36 13.30 -21.49
CA GLY A 96 3.80 12.95 -22.83
C GLY A 96 3.01 11.77 -23.44
N PRO A 97 3.57 11.06 -24.39
CA PRO A 97 2.91 9.94 -25.04
C PRO A 97 2.48 8.84 -24.05
N TYR A 98 1.28 8.33 -24.26
CA TYR A 98 0.76 7.18 -23.53
C TYR A 98 1.54 5.89 -23.87
N ILE A 99 1.85 5.09 -22.87
CA ILE A 99 2.61 3.85 -22.97
C ILE A 99 1.69 2.64 -22.82
N GLY A 100 0.87 2.63 -21.77
CA GLY A 100 -0.01 1.52 -21.43
C GLY A 100 -0.70 1.70 -20.09
N THR A 101 -1.40 0.68 -19.61
CA THR A 101 -2.14 0.73 -18.34
C THR A 101 -1.87 -0.52 -17.52
N VAL A 102 -1.69 -0.35 -16.21
CA VAL A 102 -1.71 -1.44 -15.23
C VAL A 102 -3.17 -1.85 -15.01
N GLU A 103 -3.59 -2.94 -15.63
CA GLU A 103 -5.00 -3.38 -15.63
C GLU A 103 -5.31 -4.39 -14.52
N ASP A 104 -4.32 -5.19 -14.11
CA ASP A 104 -4.57 -6.25 -13.14
C ASP A 104 -4.71 -5.75 -11.70
N HIS A 105 -5.75 -6.23 -11.04
CA HIS A 105 -6.07 -5.89 -9.66
C HIS A 105 -4.96 -6.25 -8.66
N THR A 106 -4.18 -7.27 -8.93
CA THR A 106 -3.10 -7.73 -8.04
C THR A 106 -2.01 -6.65 -7.94
N THR A 107 -1.54 -6.15 -9.09
CA THR A 107 -0.53 -5.08 -9.15
C THR A 107 -1.10 -3.76 -8.62
N LEU A 108 -2.33 -3.37 -8.98
CA LEU A 108 -2.98 -2.17 -8.44
C LEU A 108 -3.14 -2.22 -6.91
N ASN A 109 -3.47 -3.38 -6.35
CA ASN A 109 -3.55 -3.59 -4.90
C ASN A 109 -2.17 -3.52 -4.24
N ALA A 110 -1.14 -4.09 -4.88
CA ALA A 110 0.24 -3.98 -4.39
C ALA A 110 0.70 -2.52 -4.34
N ILE A 111 0.44 -1.73 -5.40
CA ILE A 111 0.71 -0.29 -5.45
C ILE A 111 -0.04 0.44 -4.32
N SER A 112 -1.33 0.14 -4.10
CA SER A 112 -2.13 0.76 -3.03
C SER A 112 -1.57 0.47 -1.64
N LYS A 113 -1.16 -0.78 -1.37
CA LYS A 113 -0.55 -1.19 -0.10
C LYS A 113 0.80 -0.51 0.11
N ALA A 114 1.61 -0.44 -0.94
CA ALA A 114 2.92 0.21 -0.88
C ALA A 114 2.80 1.72 -0.66
N LEU A 115 1.87 2.42 -1.32
CA LEU A 115 1.55 3.84 -1.06
C LEU A 115 1.19 4.06 0.41
N LYS A 116 0.28 3.25 0.97
CA LYS A 116 -0.10 3.35 2.39
C LYS A 116 1.11 3.21 3.32
N LYS A 117 2.03 2.29 3.02
CA LYS A 117 3.28 2.13 3.80
C LYS A 117 4.20 3.33 3.66
N THR A 118 4.43 3.79 2.42
CA THR A 118 5.34 4.90 2.11
C THR A 118 4.92 6.19 2.83
N TYR A 119 3.61 6.43 2.94
CA TYR A 119 3.05 7.63 3.58
C TYR A 119 2.68 7.45 5.06
N GLY A 120 3.06 6.34 5.68
CA GLY A 120 2.71 6.08 7.07
C GLY A 120 1.21 5.88 7.32
N LEU A 121 0.40 5.69 6.26
CA LEU A 121 -1.03 5.41 6.34
C LEU A 121 -1.31 3.90 6.53
N TRP A 122 -0.28 3.12 6.67
CA TRP A 122 -0.39 1.71 7.02
C TRP A 122 -0.74 1.61 8.49
N VAL A 123 -2.01 1.50 8.78
CA VAL A 123 -2.44 0.99 10.07
C VAL A 123 -2.16 -0.51 10.05
N TYR A 124 -1.19 -0.94 10.84
CA TYR A 124 -1.04 -2.35 11.17
C TYR A 124 -2.34 -2.76 11.88
N HIS A 125 -3.30 -3.27 11.13
CA HIS A 125 -4.30 -4.11 11.74
C HIS A 125 -3.55 -5.39 12.11
N ALA A 126 -3.12 -5.49 13.35
CA ALA A 126 -2.84 -6.80 13.92
C ALA A 126 -3.98 -7.72 13.43
N PRO A 127 -3.70 -8.95 12.96
CA PRO A 127 -4.76 -9.93 12.71
C PRO A 127 -5.66 -9.82 13.93
N LYS A 128 -6.99 -9.65 13.73
CA LYS A 128 -7.94 -9.35 14.81
C LYS A 128 -7.58 -10.29 15.95
N ASP A 129 -6.71 -9.80 16.84
CA ASP A 129 -6.36 -10.55 18.04
C ASP A 129 -7.72 -10.79 18.65
N ASP A 130 -8.06 -12.01 18.93
CA ASP A 130 -9.31 -12.35 19.57
C ASP A 130 -9.23 -11.71 20.97
N VAL A 131 -9.63 -10.44 21.05
CA VAL A 131 -9.65 -9.68 22.29
C VAL A 131 -10.88 -10.10 23.06
N ARG A 132 -10.66 -10.66 24.24
CA ARG A 132 -11.71 -11.10 25.15
C ARG A 132 -11.55 -10.43 26.50
N CYS A 133 -12.66 -9.89 27.02
CA CYS A 133 -12.72 -9.57 28.43
C CYS A 133 -12.93 -10.87 29.22
N LEU A 134 -12.00 -11.21 30.08
CA LEU A 134 -12.03 -12.46 30.85
C LEU A 134 -11.84 -12.17 32.35
N CYS A 135 -12.73 -12.76 33.16
CA CYS A 135 -12.51 -12.87 34.60
C CYS A 135 -11.46 -13.95 34.90
N LYS A 136 -10.94 -13.97 36.13
CA LYS A 136 -9.87 -14.88 36.51
C LYS A 136 -10.19 -16.37 36.16
N ARG A 137 -11.37 -16.84 36.52
CA ARG A 137 -11.79 -18.25 36.26
C ARG A 137 -11.77 -18.58 34.76
N CYS A 138 -12.40 -17.74 33.94
CA CYS A 138 -12.44 -17.99 32.50
C CYS A 138 -11.07 -17.85 31.84
N LEU A 139 -10.21 -16.98 32.36
CA LEU A 139 -8.82 -16.86 31.92
C LEU A 139 -8.02 -18.14 32.21
N ASP A 140 -8.17 -18.72 33.42
CA ASP A 140 -7.48 -19.93 33.80
C ASP A 140 -7.93 -21.12 32.92
N GLU A 141 -9.23 -21.25 32.60
CA GLU A 141 -9.75 -22.24 31.65
C GLU A 141 -9.09 -22.13 30.24
N TYR A 142 -8.90 -20.90 29.74
CA TYR A 142 -8.19 -20.67 28.45
C TYR A 142 -6.70 -21.02 28.54
N ARG A 143 -6.05 -20.79 29.68
CA ARG A 143 -4.66 -21.18 29.91
C ARG A 143 -4.48 -22.68 29.98
N ASP A 144 -5.39 -23.35 30.66
CA ASP A 144 -5.34 -24.80 30.86
C ASP A 144 -5.59 -25.57 29.55
N SER A 145 -6.34 -25.00 28.61
CA SER A 145 -6.54 -25.58 27.26
C SER A 145 -5.25 -25.73 26.47
N ASN A 146 -4.22 -24.93 26.81
CA ASN A 146 -2.93 -24.83 26.11
C ASN A 146 -3.02 -24.54 24.60
N GLU A 147 -4.19 -24.11 24.12
CA GLU A 147 -4.44 -23.79 22.71
C GLU A 147 -4.04 -22.35 22.35
N TYR A 148 -3.90 -21.50 23.38
CA TYR A 148 -3.70 -20.07 23.20
C TYR A 148 -2.43 -19.57 23.85
N ILE A 149 -1.82 -18.56 23.24
CA ILE A 149 -0.89 -17.62 23.87
C ILE A 149 -1.72 -16.44 24.34
N ILE A 150 -1.70 -16.14 25.64
CA ILE A 150 -2.56 -15.13 26.24
C ILE A 150 -1.72 -14.03 26.86
N SER A 151 -2.02 -12.78 26.52
CA SER A 151 -1.39 -11.59 27.09
C SER A 151 -2.44 -10.56 27.47
N ARG A 152 -2.16 -9.71 28.46
CA ARG A 152 -2.99 -8.54 28.76
C ARG A 152 -2.97 -7.59 27.56
N ARG A 153 -4.15 -7.07 27.15
CA ARG A 153 -4.24 -6.05 26.10
C ARG A 153 -3.60 -4.74 26.57
N ASP A 154 -4.00 -4.30 27.75
CA ASP A 154 -3.42 -3.15 28.46
C ASP A 154 -3.01 -3.59 29.86
N PRO A 155 -1.69 -3.66 30.17
CA PRO A 155 -1.21 -3.98 31.52
C PRO A 155 -1.65 -2.99 32.61
N PHE A 156 -1.96 -1.75 32.21
CA PHE A 156 -2.35 -0.66 33.12
C PHE A 156 -3.86 -0.43 33.18
N GLN A 157 -4.68 -1.25 32.52
CA GLN A 157 -6.15 -1.17 32.59
C GLN A 157 -6.60 -1.23 34.06
N LYS A 158 -7.19 -0.12 34.54
CA LYS A 158 -7.66 0.01 35.92
C LYS A 158 -9.09 -0.50 36.12
N GLU A 159 -9.94 -0.25 35.12
CA GLU A 159 -11.34 -0.62 35.19
C GLU A 159 -11.57 -2.04 34.68
N LYS A 160 -12.43 -2.77 35.39
CA LYS A 160 -12.86 -4.11 34.97
C LYS A 160 -14.16 -4.00 34.21
N GLU A 161 -14.30 -4.82 33.17
CA GLU A 161 -15.49 -4.93 32.35
C GLU A 161 -16.15 -6.30 32.50
N PRO A 162 -17.43 -6.46 32.09
CA PRO A 162 -18.10 -7.76 32.14
C PRO A 162 -17.42 -8.79 31.25
N CYS A 163 -17.07 -9.92 31.84
CA CYS A 163 -16.47 -11.05 31.14
C CYS A 163 -17.37 -11.57 30.00
N ASP A 164 -16.82 -11.77 28.82
CA ASP A 164 -17.54 -12.22 27.63
C ASP A 164 -18.21 -13.58 27.79
N ARG A 165 -17.70 -14.43 28.68
CA ARG A 165 -18.25 -15.78 28.92
C ARG A 165 -19.26 -15.86 30.07
N CYS A 166 -19.01 -15.20 31.19
CA CYS A 166 -19.77 -15.44 32.42
C CYS A 166 -20.26 -14.15 33.11
N ARG A 167 -20.00 -12.99 32.52
CA ARG A 167 -20.40 -11.66 32.99
C ARG A 167 -19.82 -11.22 34.36
N HIS A 168 -18.96 -11.99 35.00
CA HIS A 168 -18.15 -11.51 36.12
C HIS A 168 -17.13 -10.47 35.64
N LEU A 169 -16.72 -9.58 36.53
CA LEU A 169 -15.78 -8.54 36.20
C LEU A 169 -14.39 -9.11 35.87
N GLY A 170 -13.85 -8.71 34.73
CA GLY A 170 -12.58 -9.16 34.18
C GLY A 170 -11.78 -8.03 33.52
N TYR A 171 -10.73 -8.41 32.84
CA TYR A 171 -9.87 -7.52 32.10
C TYR A 171 -9.74 -7.99 30.66
N ASP A 172 -9.26 -7.11 29.77
CA ASP A 172 -9.04 -7.45 28.37
C ASP A 172 -7.75 -8.22 28.15
N TYR A 173 -7.88 -9.31 27.44
CA TYR A 173 -6.78 -10.18 27.02
C TYR A 173 -6.78 -10.39 25.52
N ILE A 174 -5.59 -10.51 24.97
CA ILE A 174 -5.33 -10.92 23.58
C ILE A 174 -5.09 -12.42 23.58
N LEU A 175 -5.91 -13.17 22.82
CA LEU A 175 -5.78 -14.60 22.63
C LEU A 175 -5.26 -14.88 21.23
N LYS A 176 -4.10 -15.55 21.14
CA LYS A 176 -3.50 -15.99 19.87
C LYS A 176 -3.43 -17.50 19.85
N HIS A 177 -4.04 -18.15 18.85
CA HIS A 177 -3.89 -19.59 18.68
C HIS A 177 -2.41 -19.94 18.54
N ARG A 178 -1.98 -20.97 19.27
CA ARG A 178 -0.66 -21.58 19.06
C ARG A 178 -0.64 -22.21 17.67
N ARG A 179 0.36 -21.88 16.88
CA ARG A 179 0.58 -22.59 15.60
C ARG A 179 0.95 -24.02 15.91
N LYS A 180 0.22 -24.99 15.32
CA LYS A 180 0.59 -26.39 15.30
C LYS A 180 1.84 -26.61 14.50
#